data_338302cb663af46c5f869deee882fce9
#
_entry.id   338302cb663af46c5f869deee882fce9
#
_cell.length_a   1.000
_cell.length_b   1.000
_cell.length_c   1.000
_cell.angle_alpha   90.00
_cell.angle_beta   90.00
_cell.angle_gamma   90.00
#
_symmetry.space_group_name_H-M   'P 1'
#
loop_
_entity.id
_entity.type
_entity.pdbx_description
1 polymer ?
#
loop_
_entity_poly.entity_id
_entity_poly.type
_entity_poly.pdbx_seq_one_letter_code
_entity_poly.pdbx_strand_id
1 'polypeptide(L)'
;MTTIKDFSINIPEEKLVDLKKRLELTRWPDKETPSDWTQGIPLSYMKEIHSYWLNKYDWNKEVAKINDFPQFMAKINDLDVHFIHLKSPHPEAKPLIITHGWPGSIVEFLQVIKPLTDPTLNGGDSKDAFHIAVSYTHLTLPTSQYV
;
A
#
# COMPACT_ATOMS: atom_id res chain seq x y z
N MET A 1 -21.03 14.85 -12.92
CA MET A 1 -21.07 13.45 -12.41
C MET A 1 -19.64 12.98 -12.24
N THR A 2 -19.30 12.40 -11.10
CA THR A 2 -17.98 11.79 -10.88
C THR A 2 -17.85 10.55 -11.77
N THR A 3 -16.84 10.52 -12.65
CA THR A 3 -16.58 9.35 -13.50
C THR A 3 -15.69 8.39 -12.71
N ILE A 4 -16.14 7.15 -12.53
CA ILE A 4 -15.36 6.06 -11.92
C ILE A 4 -14.93 5.12 -13.07
N LYS A 5 -13.65 4.75 -13.09
CA LYS A 5 -13.07 3.85 -14.08
C LYS A 5 -12.35 2.71 -13.37
N ASP A 6 -12.37 1.53 -13.96
CA ASP A 6 -11.53 0.42 -13.51
C ASP A 6 -10.05 0.81 -13.60
N PHE A 7 -9.28 0.33 -12.62
CA PHE A 7 -7.85 0.58 -12.55
C PHE A 7 -7.11 -0.72 -12.24
N SER A 8 -5.91 -0.83 -12.77
CA SER A 8 -4.96 -1.90 -12.44
C SER A 8 -3.56 -1.31 -12.39
N ILE A 9 -2.79 -1.67 -11.39
CA ILE A 9 -1.40 -1.22 -11.26
C ILE A 9 -0.59 -1.91 -12.35
N ASN A 10 0.05 -1.09 -13.19
CA ASN A 10 1.00 -1.54 -14.20
C ASN A 10 2.28 -0.70 -14.08
N ILE A 11 3.37 -1.32 -13.69
CA ILE A 11 4.67 -0.65 -13.57
C ILE A 11 5.49 -1.04 -14.78
N PRO A 12 5.84 -0.10 -15.67
CA PRO A 12 6.68 -0.38 -16.84
C PRO A 12 8.04 -0.96 -16.42
N GLU A 13 8.52 -1.96 -17.16
CA GLU A 13 9.79 -2.64 -16.88
C GLU A 13 10.97 -1.65 -16.78
N GLU A 14 10.97 -0.60 -17.60
CA GLU A 14 11.99 0.45 -17.56
C GLU A 14 12.12 1.13 -16.20
N LYS A 15 11.00 1.25 -15.44
CA LYS A 15 11.00 1.82 -14.08
C LYS A 15 11.63 0.86 -13.08
N LEU A 16 11.41 -0.44 -13.25
CA LEU A 16 12.04 -1.46 -12.41
C LEU A 16 13.53 -1.56 -12.67
N VAL A 17 13.95 -1.43 -13.94
CA VAL A 17 15.37 -1.37 -14.33
C VAL A 17 16.03 -0.11 -13.77
N ASP A 18 15.37 1.06 -13.83
CA ASP A 18 15.88 2.30 -13.24
C ASP A 18 16.03 2.19 -11.71
N LEU A 19 15.01 1.63 -11.04
CA LEU A 19 15.06 1.36 -9.60
C LEU A 19 16.25 0.48 -9.24
N LYS A 20 16.46 -0.61 -9.97
CA LYS A 20 17.58 -1.53 -9.73
C LYS A 20 18.94 -0.82 -9.86
N LYS A 21 19.12 -0.02 -10.90
CA LYS A 21 20.33 0.79 -11.09
C LYS A 21 20.58 1.75 -9.92
N ARG A 22 19.52 2.41 -9.43
CA ARG A 22 19.64 3.32 -8.28
C ARG A 22 20.01 2.59 -7.00
N LEU A 23 19.45 1.41 -6.77
CA LEU A 23 19.85 0.55 -5.65
C LEU A 23 21.32 0.15 -5.74
N GLU A 24 21.80 -0.28 -6.91
CA GLU A 24 23.22 -0.63 -7.15
C GLU A 24 24.16 0.55 -6.87
N LEU A 25 23.72 1.78 -7.13
CA LEU A 25 24.49 3.01 -6.91
C LEU A 25 24.32 3.61 -5.50
N THR A 26 23.69 2.89 -4.56
CA THR A 26 23.48 3.39 -3.20
C THR A 26 24.80 3.71 -2.51
N ARG A 27 24.94 4.94 -2.04
CA ARG A 27 26.06 5.38 -1.19
C ARG A 27 25.65 5.26 0.26
N TRP A 28 26.42 4.48 1.02
CA TRP A 28 26.17 4.26 2.43
C TRP A 28 26.84 5.33 3.29
N PRO A 29 26.18 5.77 4.39
CA PRO A 29 26.81 6.59 5.40
C PRO A 29 27.82 5.77 6.20
N ASP A 30 28.60 6.46 7.05
CA ASP A 30 29.42 5.80 8.05
C ASP A 30 28.57 4.99 9.03
N LYS A 31 29.15 3.95 9.59
CA LYS A 31 28.49 3.11 10.59
C LYS A 31 28.23 3.91 11.87
N GLU A 32 27.08 3.66 12.50
CA GLU A 32 26.75 4.13 13.84
C GLU A 32 27.81 3.69 14.87
N THR A 33 27.99 4.48 15.93
CA THR A 33 28.97 4.17 17.00
C THR A 33 28.55 3.06 17.95
N PRO A 34 27.26 2.91 18.35
CA PRO A 34 26.82 1.78 19.17
C PRO A 34 26.75 0.49 18.34
N SER A 35 26.83 -0.64 19.02
CA SER A 35 26.72 -1.96 18.40
C SER A 35 25.31 -2.54 18.44
N ASP A 36 24.34 -1.77 18.90
CA ASP A 36 22.96 -2.18 19.14
C ASP A 36 21.94 -1.27 18.40
N TRP A 37 20.65 -1.39 18.75
CA TRP A 37 19.55 -0.64 18.16
C TRP A 37 19.20 0.66 18.89
N THR A 38 19.98 1.11 19.85
CA THR A 38 19.65 2.27 20.71
C THR A 38 19.57 3.59 19.93
N GLN A 39 20.28 3.69 18.82
CA GLN A 39 20.24 4.88 17.92
C GLN A 39 19.36 4.66 16.68
N GLY A 40 18.59 3.59 16.62
CA GLY A 40 17.75 3.24 15.50
C GLY A 40 18.26 2.01 14.73
N ILE A 41 17.91 1.94 13.44
CA ILE A 41 18.23 0.78 12.61
C ILE A 41 19.75 0.76 12.31
N PRO A 42 20.48 -0.32 12.68
CA PRO A 42 21.90 -0.44 12.36
C PRO A 42 22.17 -0.48 10.83
N LEU A 43 23.27 0.11 10.41
CA LEU A 43 23.68 0.12 9.00
C LEU A 43 23.81 -1.29 8.42
N SER A 44 24.27 -2.27 9.22
CA SER A 44 24.37 -3.66 8.79
C SER A 44 23.00 -4.23 8.38
N TYR A 45 21.96 -3.99 9.18
CA TYR A 45 20.59 -4.43 8.88
C TYR A 45 20.01 -3.72 7.67
N MET A 46 20.26 -2.40 7.52
CA MET A 46 19.87 -1.66 6.31
C MET A 46 20.51 -2.25 5.04
N LYS A 47 21.78 -2.68 5.10
CA LYS A 47 22.43 -3.34 3.99
C LYS A 47 21.83 -4.71 3.67
N GLU A 48 21.35 -5.45 4.67
CA GLU A 48 20.64 -6.72 4.47
C GLU A 48 19.30 -6.49 3.75
N ILE A 49 18.49 -5.53 4.21
CA ILE A 49 17.21 -5.15 3.56
C ILE A 49 17.47 -4.69 2.13
N HIS A 50 18.45 -3.84 1.91
CA HIS A 50 18.82 -3.36 0.59
C HIS A 50 19.23 -4.51 -0.33
N SER A 51 20.05 -5.44 0.15
CA SER A 51 20.46 -6.62 -0.62
C SER A 51 19.26 -7.52 -0.96
N TYR A 52 18.32 -7.69 -0.03
CA TYR A 52 17.07 -8.39 -0.29
C TYR A 52 16.26 -7.68 -1.38
N TRP A 53 16.10 -6.36 -1.28
CA TRP A 53 15.33 -5.57 -2.24
C TRP A 53 15.94 -5.64 -3.64
N LEU A 54 17.26 -5.50 -3.73
CA LEU A 54 17.99 -5.55 -5.01
C LEU A 54 17.92 -6.92 -5.69
N ASN A 55 18.03 -8.02 -4.92
CA ASN A 55 18.32 -9.33 -5.48
C ASN A 55 17.18 -10.34 -5.37
N LYS A 56 16.20 -10.13 -4.45
CA LYS A 56 15.19 -11.13 -4.12
C LYS A 56 13.75 -10.62 -4.18
N TYR A 57 13.55 -9.31 -4.05
CA TYR A 57 12.21 -8.73 -4.05
C TYR A 57 11.61 -8.75 -5.45
N ASP A 58 10.46 -9.38 -5.59
CA ASP A 58 9.74 -9.53 -6.86
C ASP A 58 8.56 -8.56 -6.91
N TRP A 59 8.77 -7.41 -7.56
CA TRP A 59 7.75 -6.38 -7.74
C TRP A 59 6.50 -6.89 -8.46
N ASN A 60 6.66 -7.71 -9.50
CA ASN A 60 5.53 -8.20 -10.28
C ASN A 60 4.64 -9.11 -9.44
N LYS A 61 5.24 -9.94 -8.59
CA LYS A 61 4.51 -10.78 -7.64
C LYS A 61 3.74 -9.94 -6.60
N GLU A 62 4.33 -8.89 -6.07
CA GLU A 62 3.67 -8.04 -5.07
C GLU A 62 2.58 -7.17 -5.71
N VAL A 63 2.80 -6.63 -6.91
CA VAL A 63 1.77 -5.92 -7.68
C VAL A 63 0.60 -6.85 -8.02
N ALA A 64 0.86 -8.10 -8.39
CA ALA A 64 -0.21 -9.07 -8.65
C ALA A 64 -1.13 -9.26 -7.44
N LYS A 65 -0.58 -9.35 -6.21
CA LYS A 65 -1.39 -9.45 -4.98
C LYS A 65 -2.31 -8.24 -4.76
N ILE A 66 -1.85 -7.04 -5.13
CA ILE A 66 -2.68 -5.83 -5.03
C ILE A 66 -3.75 -5.85 -6.13
N ASN A 67 -3.39 -6.29 -7.33
CA ASN A 67 -4.31 -6.38 -8.46
C ASN A 67 -5.36 -7.50 -8.33
N ASP A 68 -5.23 -8.39 -7.35
CA ASP A 68 -6.28 -9.35 -6.96
C ASP A 68 -7.51 -8.66 -6.33
N PHE A 69 -7.38 -7.39 -5.94
CA PHE A 69 -8.49 -6.60 -5.45
C PHE A 69 -9.07 -5.71 -6.55
N PRO A 70 -10.40 -5.52 -6.61
CA PRO A 70 -11.02 -4.55 -7.52
C PRO A 70 -10.55 -3.13 -7.19
N GLN A 71 -9.92 -2.48 -8.17
CA GLN A 71 -9.36 -1.15 -8.02
C GLN A 71 -10.03 -0.18 -9.00
N PHE A 72 -10.13 1.06 -8.58
CA PHE A 72 -10.83 2.10 -9.32
C PHE A 72 -10.09 3.43 -9.24
N MET A 73 -10.35 4.27 -10.24
CA MET A 73 -9.95 5.66 -10.28
C MET A 73 -11.19 6.54 -10.39
N ALA A 74 -11.37 7.47 -9.46
CA ALA A 74 -12.45 8.45 -9.49
C ALA A 74 -11.89 9.87 -9.63
N LYS A 75 -12.53 10.71 -10.46
CA LYS A 75 -12.18 12.12 -10.54
C LYS A 75 -13.03 12.93 -9.56
N ILE A 76 -12.37 13.50 -8.53
CA ILE A 76 -13.00 14.28 -7.48
C ILE A 76 -12.30 15.65 -7.39
N ASN A 77 -13.02 16.74 -7.63
CA ASN A 77 -12.46 18.10 -7.62
C ASN A 77 -11.15 18.20 -8.42
N ASP A 78 -11.17 17.67 -9.65
CA ASP A 78 -10.03 17.61 -10.58
C ASP A 78 -8.84 16.74 -10.15
N LEU A 79 -8.92 16.05 -9.00
CA LEU A 79 -7.95 15.06 -8.56
C LEU A 79 -8.37 13.66 -9.01
N ASP A 80 -7.41 12.88 -9.48
CA ASP A 80 -7.59 11.46 -9.75
C ASP A 80 -7.34 10.68 -8.45
N VAL A 81 -8.41 10.15 -7.85
CA VAL A 81 -8.37 9.43 -6.58
C VAL A 81 -8.43 7.93 -6.85
N HIS A 82 -7.35 7.23 -6.52
CA HIS A 82 -7.27 5.77 -6.55
C HIS A 82 -7.88 5.17 -5.30
N PHE A 83 -8.62 4.06 -5.45
CA PHE A 83 -9.14 3.30 -4.32
C PHE A 83 -9.39 1.83 -4.67
N ILE A 84 -9.27 0.97 -3.66
CA ILE A 84 -9.78 -0.40 -3.68
C ILE A 84 -11.23 -0.35 -3.21
N HIS A 85 -12.14 -1.07 -3.88
CA HIS A 85 -13.52 -1.21 -3.41
C HIS A 85 -13.96 -2.66 -3.54
N LEU A 86 -14.17 -3.31 -2.40
CA LEU A 86 -14.67 -4.68 -2.32
C LEU A 86 -16.04 -4.71 -1.65
N LYS A 87 -17.03 -5.21 -2.40
CA LYS A 87 -18.37 -5.42 -1.86
C LYS A 87 -18.44 -6.74 -1.11
N SER A 88 -19.09 -6.70 0.04
CA SER A 88 -19.45 -7.90 0.80
C SER A 88 -20.48 -8.75 0.03
N PRO A 89 -20.42 -10.08 0.14
CA PRO A 89 -21.49 -10.97 -0.32
C PRO A 89 -22.76 -10.86 0.54
N HIS A 90 -22.68 -10.24 1.71
CA HIS A 90 -23.80 -10.10 2.64
C HIS A 90 -24.60 -8.81 2.34
N PRO A 91 -25.92 -8.90 2.06
CA PRO A 91 -26.70 -7.74 1.60
C PRO A 91 -26.86 -6.64 2.67
N GLU A 92 -26.81 -7.00 3.95
CA GLU A 92 -26.92 -6.08 5.09
C GLU A 92 -25.57 -5.47 5.52
N ALA A 93 -24.50 -5.72 4.78
CA ALA A 93 -23.17 -5.19 5.08
C ALA A 93 -23.17 -3.66 5.09
N LYS A 94 -22.47 -3.08 6.05
CA LYS A 94 -22.40 -1.62 6.23
C LYS A 94 -21.27 -1.04 5.36
N PRO A 95 -21.40 0.18 4.83
CA PRO A 95 -20.30 0.84 4.12
C PRO A 95 -19.21 1.25 5.11
N LEU A 96 -17.96 0.99 4.76
CA LEU A 96 -16.77 1.36 5.53
C LEU A 96 -15.71 1.94 4.59
N ILE A 97 -15.24 3.16 4.90
CA ILE A 97 -14.09 3.77 4.24
C ILE A 97 -12.89 3.70 5.20
N ILE A 98 -11.77 3.19 4.71
CA ILE A 98 -10.51 3.11 5.45
C ILE A 98 -9.47 3.97 4.72
N THR A 99 -8.74 4.78 5.48
CA THR A 99 -7.64 5.57 4.97
C THR A 99 -6.38 5.30 5.80
N HIS A 100 -5.24 5.18 5.12
CA HIS A 100 -3.95 5.09 5.83
C HIS A 100 -3.39 6.49 6.12
N GLY A 101 -2.39 6.57 7.02
CA GLY A 101 -1.62 7.77 7.29
C GLY A 101 -0.27 7.78 6.56
N TRP A 102 0.30 8.97 6.39
CA TRP A 102 1.69 9.07 5.91
C TRP A 102 2.67 8.49 6.96
N PRO A 103 3.69 7.70 6.58
CA PRO A 103 4.14 7.33 5.22
C PRO A 103 3.60 5.99 4.72
N GLY A 104 2.46 5.54 5.22
CA GLY A 104 1.86 4.27 4.86
C GLY A 104 1.33 4.17 3.43
N SER A 105 0.62 3.07 3.15
CA SER A 105 -0.05 2.84 1.87
C SER A 105 -1.26 1.91 2.02
N ILE A 106 -2.04 1.75 0.94
CA ILE A 106 -3.15 0.79 0.89
C ILE A 106 -2.73 -0.64 1.23
N VAL A 107 -1.43 -0.96 1.08
CA VAL A 107 -0.86 -2.29 1.38
C VAL A 107 -1.06 -2.70 2.83
N GLU A 108 -1.14 -1.73 3.76
CA GLU A 108 -1.39 -1.99 5.19
C GLU A 108 -2.72 -2.70 5.43
N PHE A 109 -3.70 -2.53 4.54
CA PHE A 109 -5.05 -3.06 4.71
C PHE A 109 -5.33 -4.33 3.90
N LEU A 110 -4.43 -4.78 3.02
CA LEU A 110 -4.69 -5.92 2.15
C LEU A 110 -5.09 -7.20 2.91
N GLN A 111 -4.55 -7.39 4.12
CA GLN A 111 -4.87 -8.57 4.93
C GLN A 111 -6.20 -8.47 5.68
N VAL A 112 -6.73 -7.26 5.90
CA VAL A 112 -7.98 -7.06 6.65
C VAL A 112 -9.20 -6.86 5.77
N ILE A 113 -9.02 -6.49 4.48
CA ILE A 113 -10.11 -6.25 3.54
C ILE A 113 -11.02 -7.47 3.43
N LYS A 114 -10.49 -8.65 3.10
CA LYS A 114 -11.28 -9.88 2.92
C LYS A 114 -11.97 -10.31 4.22
N PRO A 115 -11.29 -10.41 5.38
CA PRO A 115 -11.95 -10.74 6.65
C PRO A 115 -13.08 -9.79 7.05
N LEU A 116 -12.94 -8.49 6.80
CA LEU A 116 -13.99 -7.51 7.09
C LEU A 116 -15.13 -7.57 6.07
N THR A 117 -14.85 -7.96 4.84
CA THR A 117 -15.87 -8.06 3.78
C THR A 117 -16.71 -9.34 3.93
N ASP A 118 -16.07 -10.44 4.35
CA ASP A 118 -16.74 -11.69 4.64
C ASP A 118 -16.19 -12.32 5.93
N PRO A 119 -16.69 -11.88 7.10
CA PRO A 119 -16.26 -12.40 8.39
C PRO A 119 -16.59 -13.88 8.60
N THR A 120 -17.59 -14.42 7.87
CA THR A 120 -18.01 -15.82 8.04
C THR A 120 -16.92 -16.82 7.65
N LEU A 121 -16.04 -16.45 6.72
CA LEU A 121 -14.87 -17.26 6.34
C LEU A 121 -13.83 -17.39 7.46
N ASN A 122 -13.94 -16.53 8.51
CA ASN A 122 -13.04 -16.51 9.65
C ASN A 122 -13.78 -16.79 10.98
N GLY A 123 -14.98 -17.40 10.92
CA GLY A 123 -15.78 -17.75 12.09
C GLY A 123 -16.57 -16.60 12.73
N GLY A 124 -16.63 -15.43 12.04
CA GLY A 124 -17.46 -14.29 12.47
C GLY A 124 -18.91 -14.40 12.02
N ASP A 125 -19.70 -13.35 12.32
CA ASP A 125 -21.11 -13.25 11.96
C ASP A 125 -21.29 -12.37 10.71
N SER A 126 -22.19 -12.75 9.81
CA SER A 126 -22.52 -11.99 8.59
C SER A 126 -23.00 -10.56 8.85
N LYS A 127 -23.63 -10.31 10.01
CA LYS A 127 -24.08 -8.96 10.44
C LYS A 127 -22.92 -7.99 10.70
N ASP A 128 -21.70 -8.51 10.90
CA ASP A 128 -20.48 -7.73 11.14
C ASP A 128 -19.73 -7.42 9.85
N ALA A 129 -20.30 -7.77 8.68
CA ALA A 129 -19.70 -7.55 7.37
C ALA A 129 -19.73 -6.09 6.92
N PHE A 130 -18.75 -5.72 6.10
CA PHE A 130 -18.63 -4.38 5.52
C PHE A 130 -18.45 -4.41 4.00
N HIS A 131 -19.06 -3.45 3.30
CA HIS A 131 -18.62 -3.04 1.97
C HIS A 131 -17.44 -2.07 2.15
N ILE A 132 -16.25 -2.42 1.69
CA ILE A 132 -15.02 -1.68 2.03
C ILE A 132 -14.54 -0.85 0.85
N ALA A 133 -14.21 0.42 1.12
CA ALA A 133 -13.40 1.25 0.25
C ALA A 133 -12.10 1.65 0.99
N VAL A 134 -10.95 1.45 0.34
CA VAL A 134 -9.63 1.85 0.87
C VAL A 134 -9.00 2.86 -0.05
N SER A 135 -8.71 4.05 0.45
CA SER A 135 -8.07 5.12 -0.31
C SER A 135 -7.17 5.99 0.54
N TYR A 136 -6.29 6.71 -0.13
CA TYR A 136 -5.45 7.74 0.51
C TYR A 136 -5.18 8.93 -0.39
N THR A 137 -5.26 8.80 -1.70
CA THR A 137 -4.75 9.77 -2.68
C THR A 137 -4.99 11.23 -2.26
N HIS A 138 -3.92 11.95 -1.95
CA HIS A 138 -3.93 13.38 -1.58
C HIS A 138 -4.82 13.78 -0.40
N LEU A 139 -5.08 12.87 0.53
CA LEU A 139 -5.91 13.13 1.71
C LEU A 139 -5.12 13.74 2.88
N THR A 140 -3.80 13.89 2.78
CA THR A 140 -2.97 14.58 3.78
C THR A 140 -2.71 16.02 3.37
N LEU A 141 -2.59 16.88 4.39
CA LEU A 141 -2.09 18.25 4.18
C LEU A 141 -0.66 18.19 3.62
N PRO A 142 -0.31 19.08 2.68
CA PRO A 142 1.08 19.21 2.22
C PRO A 142 2.00 19.49 3.41
N THR A 143 3.03 18.67 3.58
CA THR A 143 4.03 18.86 4.67
C THR A 143 4.75 20.19 4.61
N SER A 144 4.75 20.87 3.45
CA SER A 144 5.31 22.20 3.26
C SER A 144 4.63 23.32 4.07
N GLN A 145 3.50 23.05 4.73
CA GLN A 145 2.82 24.03 5.59
C GLN A 145 3.32 24.00 7.05
N TYR A 146 4.23 23.07 7.40
CA TYR A 146 4.72 22.86 8.76
C TYR A 146 6.24 23.02 8.89
N VAL A 147 6.89 23.66 7.90
CA VAL A 147 8.33 24.01 7.95
C VAL A 147 8.49 25.51 8.04
#